data_e845d6ffa87babc980aa3e680615c82d
#
_entry.id   e845d6ffa87babc980aa3e680615c82d
#
_cell.length_a   1.000
_cell.length_b   1.000
_cell.length_c   1.000
_cell.angle_alpha   90.00
_cell.angle_beta   90.00
_cell.angle_gamma   90.00
#
_symmetry.space_group_name_H-M   'P 1'
#
loop_
_entity.id
_entity.type
_entity.pdbx_description
1 polymer ?
#
loop_
_entity_poly.entity_id
_entity_poly.type
_entity_poly.pdbx_seq_one_letter_code
_entity_poly.pdbx_strand_id
1 'polypeptide(L)'
;MLIGCPKEIKPQEFRVGLTPAAAGEAIGRGHSVIVETNAGAGAGFSDEDYTAVGATILGTAEEVFAKADMIVKVKEPQAVERKMLREGQLLFTYLHLAPDPDQTHDLIASGATCIAYETVTDRNGGLPLLAPMSEVAGRLAPQVGSWTLQKANGGRGVLMGGVPGVGPAKVVVIGGGVVGTHAAKIAAGMGADVTVLDRSLPRLRYLDDVYGGTFKNQYSTAAATAELITTADMVIGAVLIPGAAAPKLISRDQLSTMKPGAVLVDVAIDQGGCFETSKATTHADPIYEVDNVMHYCVANMPGAVARTSTIALGNATLPFMLSLADKGWKEACAADPHLLNGLNVHAGKLTYAAVGEALGLDSITGEEALKI
;
A
#
# COMPACT_ATOMS: atom_id res chain seq x y z
N MET A 1 8.28 11.81 24.52
CA MET A 1 8.23 12.32 23.12
C MET A 1 6.86 12.91 22.87
N LEU A 2 6.75 13.99 22.10
CA LEU A 2 5.48 14.54 21.61
C LEU A 2 5.22 14.02 20.20
N ILE A 3 4.18 13.19 20.02
CA ILE A 3 3.81 12.57 18.75
C ILE A 3 2.71 13.40 18.11
N GLY A 4 2.90 13.79 16.86
CA GLY A 4 1.96 14.58 16.09
C GLY A 4 1.35 13.79 14.92
N CYS A 5 0.03 13.87 14.76
CA CYS A 5 -0.68 13.29 13.64
C CYS A 5 -1.47 14.38 12.91
N PRO A 6 -0.96 14.91 11.79
CA PRO A 6 -1.71 15.83 10.97
C PRO A 6 -2.78 15.10 10.16
N LYS A 7 -3.76 15.84 9.65
CA LYS A 7 -4.74 15.36 8.69
C LYS A 7 -4.07 15.13 7.33
N GLU A 8 -4.43 14.04 6.67
CA GLU A 8 -3.98 13.79 5.29
C GLU A 8 -4.63 14.79 4.33
N ILE A 9 -3.82 15.38 3.47
CA ILE A 9 -4.26 16.41 2.50
C ILE A 9 -4.14 15.96 1.04
N LYS A 10 -3.57 14.76 0.78
CA LYS A 10 -3.54 14.19 -0.55
C LYS A 10 -4.97 13.92 -1.04
N PRO A 11 -5.32 14.26 -2.29
CA PRO A 11 -6.66 14.03 -2.80
C PRO A 11 -7.13 12.59 -2.62
N GLN A 12 -8.36 12.39 -2.11
CA GLN A 12 -8.98 11.10 -1.83
C GLN A 12 -8.23 10.22 -0.81
N GLU A 13 -7.38 10.81 0.03
CA GLU A 13 -6.80 10.14 1.18
C GLU A 13 -7.64 10.41 2.43
N PHE A 14 -8.31 9.39 2.92
CA PHE A 14 -9.21 9.44 4.08
C PHE A 14 -8.68 8.67 5.28
N ARG A 15 -7.51 8.02 5.15
CA ARG A 15 -6.86 7.32 6.25
C ARG A 15 -6.22 8.33 7.20
N VAL A 16 -5.83 7.86 8.39
CA VAL A 16 -5.09 8.64 9.38
C VAL A 16 -3.90 7.82 9.90
N GLY A 17 -2.77 8.48 10.15
CA GLY A 17 -1.53 7.82 10.57
C GLY A 17 -1.59 7.21 11.97
N LEU A 18 -2.48 7.72 12.83
CA LEU A 18 -2.60 7.29 14.22
C LEU A 18 -4.07 7.10 14.58
N THR A 19 -4.45 5.91 15.05
CA THR A 19 -5.80 5.66 15.59
C THR A 19 -5.90 6.14 17.02
N PRO A 20 -7.14 6.40 17.55
CA PRO A 20 -7.31 6.70 18.98
C PRO A 20 -6.72 5.62 19.89
N ALA A 21 -6.87 4.35 19.54
CA ALA A 21 -6.28 3.24 20.30
C ALA A 21 -4.74 3.33 20.35
N ALA A 22 -4.09 3.59 19.21
CA ALA A 22 -2.63 3.75 19.17
C ALA A 22 -2.17 5.01 19.92
N ALA A 23 -2.94 6.10 19.87
CA ALA A 23 -2.69 7.29 20.69
C ALA A 23 -2.76 6.97 22.19
N GLY A 24 -3.78 6.21 22.63
CA GLY A 24 -3.93 5.76 24.00
C GLY A 24 -2.76 4.90 24.49
N GLU A 25 -2.26 3.99 23.65
CA GLU A 25 -1.07 3.18 23.95
C GLU A 25 0.20 4.05 24.15
N ALA A 26 0.40 5.05 23.29
CA ALA A 26 1.53 5.98 23.44
C ALA A 26 1.41 6.81 24.73
N ILE A 27 0.22 7.32 25.03
CA ILE A 27 -0.05 8.09 26.25
C ILE A 27 0.14 7.22 27.50
N GLY A 28 -0.34 5.97 27.46
CA GLY A 28 -0.14 5.01 28.54
C GLY A 28 1.33 4.71 28.84
N ARG A 29 2.24 4.95 27.89
CA ARG A 29 3.70 4.86 28.06
C ARG A 29 4.37 6.17 28.47
N GLY A 30 3.59 7.23 28.73
CA GLY A 30 4.10 8.52 29.17
C GLY A 30 4.49 9.47 28.05
N HIS A 31 4.09 9.20 26.81
CA HIS A 31 4.22 10.14 25.69
C HIS A 31 3.04 11.10 25.63
N SER A 32 3.21 12.23 24.96
CA SER A 32 2.12 13.14 24.64
C SER A 32 1.73 12.99 23.18
N VAL A 33 0.44 13.12 22.88
CA VAL A 33 -0.09 13.00 21.52
C VAL A 33 -0.91 14.23 21.17
N ILE A 34 -0.61 14.82 20.02
CA ILE A 34 -1.37 15.93 19.41
C ILE A 34 -1.89 15.48 18.05
N VAL A 35 -3.14 15.79 17.77
CA VAL A 35 -3.81 15.39 16.52
C VAL A 35 -4.47 16.62 15.91
N GLU A 36 -4.34 16.81 14.61
CA GLU A 36 -5.07 17.87 13.92
C GLU A 36 -6.57 17.56 13.91
N THR A 37 -7.39 18.60 14.12
CA THR A 37 -8.85 18.47 14.09
C THR A 37 -9.33 17.76 12.80
N ASN A 38 -10.28 16.86 12.94
CA ASN A 38 -10.83 16.04 11.86
C ASN A 38 -9.82 15.13 11.14
N ALA A 39 -8.62 14.90 11.67
CA ALA A 39 -7.64 14.01 11.02
C ALA A 39 -8.18 12.58 10.89
N GLY A 40 -8.91 12.08 11.88
CA GLY A 40 -9.49 10.73 11.87
C GLY A 40 -10.87 10.62 11.21
N ALA A 41 -11.52 11.74 10.89
CA ALA A 41 -12.93 11.76 10.48
C ALA A 41 -13.20 10.89 9.24
N GLY A 42 -12.30 10.90 8.25
CA GLY A 42 -12.41 10.07 7.04
C GLY A 42 -12.33 8.57 7.30
N ALA A 43 -11.69 8.15 8.39
CA ALA A 43 -11.64 6.76 8.85
C ALA A 43 -12.71 6.44 9.92
N GLY A 44 -13.58 7.41 10.25
CA GLY A 44 -14.67 7.27 11.22
C GLY A 44 -14.19 7.36 12.67
N PHE A 45 -13.16 8.14 12.94
CA PHE A 45 -12.70 8.51 14.28
C PHE A 45 -12.90 10.02 14.48
N SER A 46 -13.68 10.39 15.49
CA SER A 46 -13.95 11.80 15.83
C SER A 46 -12.82 12.39 16.68
N ASP A 47 -12.80 13.72 16.82
CA ASP A 47 -11.88 14.41 17.73
C ASP A 47 -12.11 14.00 19.19
N GLU A 48 -13.37 13.70 19.54
CA GLU A 48 -13.77 13.19 20.87
C GLU A 48 -13.17 11.81 21.15
N ASP A 49 -13.05 10.93 20.15
CA ASP A 49 -12.40 9.63 20.32
C ASP A 49 -10.93 9.77 20.73
N TYR A 50 -10.23 10.76 20.18
CA TYR A 50 -8.83 11.06 20.54
C TYR A 50 -8.73 11.73 21.92
N THR A 51 -9.60 12.70 22.22
CA THR A 51 -9.58 13.36 23.52
C THR A 51 -9.96 12.42 24.66
N ALA A 52 -10.84 11.46 24.41
CA ALA A 52 -11.23 10.43 25.39
C ALA A 52 -10.05 9.55 25.85
N VAL A 53 -9.01 9.39 25.03
CA VAL A 53 -7.78 8.65 25.39
C VAL A 53 -6.65 9.57 25.88
N GLY A 54 -6.91 10.89 25.98
CA GLY A 54 -5.96 11.86 26.52
C GLY A 54 -5.11 12.60 25.46
N ALA A 55 -5.39 12.44 24.17
CA ALA A 55 -4.74 13.23 23.13
C ALA A 55 -5.28 14.67 23.10
N THR A 56 -4.46 15.59 22.64
CA THR A 56 -4.83 17.01 22.47
C THR A 56 -5.15 17.28 21.01
N ILE A 57 -6.29 17.91 20.73
CA ILE A 57 -6.65 18.34 19.38
C ILE A 57 -6.08 19.74 19.13
N LEU A 58 -5.45 19.93 17.96
CA LEU A 58 -4.96 21.21 17.46
C LEU A 58 -5.74 21.62 16.21
N GLY A 59 -5.79 22.92 15.93
CA GLY A 59 -6.62 23.47 14.85
C GLY A 59 -6.05 23.26 13.45
N THR A 60 -4.73 23.18 13.31
CA THR A 60 -4.05 23.19 12.01
C THR A 60 -2.85 22.25 11.95
N ALA A 61 -2.46 21.85 10.73
CA ALA A 61 -1.25 21.07 10.49
C ALA A 61 0.00 21.83 10.94
N GLU A 62 0.07 23.15 10.70
CA GLU A 62 1.20 23.99 11.10
C GLU A 62 1.48 23.90 12.61
N GLU A 63 0.42 23.92 13.43
CA GLU A 63 0.56 23.76 14.88
C GLU A 63 1.10 22.38 15.26
N VAL A 64 0.66 21.32 14.55
CA VAL A 64 1.11 19.94 14.78
C VAL A 64 2.59 19.82 14.40
N PHE A 65 2.98 20.24 13.19
CA PHE A 65 4.37 20.17 12.72
C PHE A 65 5.31 21.01 13.57
N ALA A 66 4.89 22.21 14.00
CA ALA A 66 5.73 23.09 14.80
C ALA A 66 6.06 22.52 16.17
N LYS A 67 5.14 21.76 16.79
CA LYS A 67 5.27 21.26 18.18
C LYS A 67 5.82 19.84 18.28
N ALA A 68 5.43 18.96 17.35
CA ALA A 68 5.74 17.53 17.48
C ALA A 68 7.24 17.22 17.33
N ASP A 69 7.72 16.26 18.13
CA ASP A 69 9.04 15.65 17.96
C ASP A 69 9.01 14.60 16.84
N MET A 70 7.91 13.86 16.74
CA MET A 70 7.67 12.85 15.70
C MET A 70 6.33 13.10 15.02
N ILE A 71 6.37 13.19 13.69
CA ILE A 71 5.18 13.24 12.84
C ILE A 71 4.87 11.83 12.33
N VAL A 72 3.64 11.37 12.53
CA VAL A 72 3.13 10.08 12.06
C VAL A 72 2.04 10.33 11.02
N LYS A 73 2.24 9.85 9.81
CA LYS A 73 1.32 10.01 8.67
C LYS A 73 1.08 8.67 7.98
N VAL A 74 0.17 8.66 7.01
CA VAL A 74 -0.01 7.54 6.09
C VAL A 74 0.77 7.79 4.80
N LYS A 75 0.49 8.91 4.13
CA LYS A 75 1.09 9.24 2.83
C LYS A 75 2.29 10.16 2.97
N GLU A 76 3.08 10.16 1.92
CA GLU A 76 4.20 11.08 1.75
C GLU A 76 3.77 12.54 2.00
N PRO A 77 4.61 13.34 2.68
CA PRO A 77 4.29 14.73 2.96
C PRO A 77 4.22 15.52 1.65
N GLN A 78 3.11 16.24 1.48
CA GLN A 78 2.89 17.08 0.31
C GLN A 78 3.78 18.35 0.38
N ALA A 79 3.96 19.06 -0.73
CA ALA A 79 4.90 20.18 -0.84
C ALA A 79 4.74 21.25 0.27
N VAL A 80 3.50 21.52 0.72
CA VAL A 80 3.25 22.43 1.83
C VAL A 80 3.69 21.88 3.18
N GLU A 81 3.54 20.56 3.38
CA GLU A 81 3.93 19.86 4.62
C GLU A 81 5.45 19.71 4.72
N ARG A 82 6.14 19.45 3.59
CA ARG A 82 7.62 19.35 3.56
C ARG A 82 8.29 20.62 4.05
N LYS A 83 7.68 21.79 3.79
CA LYS A 83 8.18 23.09 4.25
C LYS A 83 8.00 23.33 5.76
N MET A 84 7.16 22.54 6.43
CA MET A 84 6.94 22.61 7.87
C MET A 84 7.89 21.71 8.66
N LEU A 85 8.56 20.77 7.97
CA LEU A 85 9.56 19.90 8.60
C LEU A 85 10.78 20.71 9.04
N ARG A 86 11.41 20.27 10.12
CA ARG A 86 12.57 20.93 10.70
C ARG A 86 13.68 19.96 11.07
N GLU A 87 14.88 20.46 11.20
CA GLU A 87 16.03 19.70 11.67
C GLU A 87 15.73 18.99 12.99
N GLY A 88 16.14 17.73 13.09
CA GLY A 88 15.94 16.88 14.27
C GLY A 88 14.53 16.34 14.46
N GLN A 89 13.55 16.74 13.65
CA GLN A 89 12.19 16.19 13.68
C GLN A 89 12.17 14.81 13.04
N LEU A 90 11.46 13.86 13.64
CA LEU A 90 11.24 12.53 13.09
C LEU A 90 9.98 12.50 12.24
N LEU A 91 10.07 11.97 11.03
CA LEU A 91 8.94 11.69 10.15
C LEU A 91 8.83 10.18 9.95
N PHE A 92 7.68 9.59 10.28
CA PHE A 92 7.39 8.17 10.16
C PHE A 92 6.14 7.96 9.31
N THR A 93 6.30 7.53 8.07
CA THR A 93 5.24 7.47 7.04
C THR A 93 5.70 6.68 5.80
N TYR A 94 4.82 6.44 4.82
CA TYR A 94 5.24 6.09 3.46
C TYR A 94 5.90 7.30 2.79
N LEU A 95 6.97 7.08 2.07
CA LEU A 95 7.72 8.13 1.37
C LEU A 95 7.71 7.98 -0.15
N HIS A 96 7.99 6.79 -0.68
CA HIS A 96 8.08 6.53 -2.12
C HIS A 96 9.00 7.53 -2.86
N LEU A 97 10.26 7.67 -2.41
CA LEU A 97 11.17 8.74 -2.83
C LEU A 97 11.63 8.64 -4.29
N ALA A 98 11.90 7.42 -4.79
CA ALA A 98 12.48 7.24 -6.12
C ALA A 98 11.65 7.86 -7.27
N PRO A 99 10.30 7.79 -7.28
CA PRO A 99 9.49 8.43 -8.32
C PRO A 99 9.24 9.93 -8.09
N ASP A 100 9.67 10.52 -6.97
CA ASP A 100 9.44 11.94 -6.63
C ASP A 100 10.75 12.65 -6.23
N PRO A 101 11.54 13.12 -7.22
CA PRO A 101 12.78 13.84 -6.96
C PRO A 101 12.60 15.11 -6.13
N ASP A 102 11.54 15.86 -6.35
CA ASP A 102 11.26 17.10 -5.62
C ASP A 102 11.05 16.83 -4.12
N GLN A 103 10.28 15.79 -3.80
CA GLN A 103 10.10 15.34 -2.42
C GLN A 103 11.43 14.93 -1.80
N THR A 104 12.23 14.16 -2.53
CA THR A 104 13.53 13.69 -2.03
C THR A 104 14.45 14.87 -1.69
N HIS A 105 14.55 15.86 -2.57
CA HIS A 105 15.35 17.07 -2.31
C HIS A 105 14.82 17.89 -1.15
N ASP A 106 13.49 18.09 -1.05
CA ASP A 106 12.87 18.83 0.05
C ASP A 106 13.12 18.14 1.40
N LEU A 107 13.01 16.82 1.47
CA LEU A 107 13.28 16.06 2.70
C LEU A 107 14.76 16.13 3.10
N ILE A 108 15.68 16.02 2.16
CA ILE A 108 17.13 16.20 2.41
C ILE A 108 17.35 17.62 2.95
N ALA A 109 16.79 18.64 2.32
CA ALA A 109 16.98 20.05 2.71
C ALA A 109 16.38 20.37 4.08
N SER A 110 15.33 19.65 4.52
CA SER A 110 14.67 19.88 5.82
C SER A 110 15.54 19.54 7.03
N GLY A 111 16.55 18.69 6.86
CA GLY A 111 17.36 18.17 7.98
C GLY A 111 16.62 17.20 8.90
N ALA A 112 15.38 16.84 8.58
CA ALA A 112 14.58 15.89 9.35
C ALA A 112 15.14 14.46 9.24
N THR A 113 14.72 13.60 10.18
CA THR A 113 14.98 12.16 10.14
C THR A 113 13.74 11.46 9.58
N CYS A 114 13.84 10.85 8.41
CA CYS A 114 12.70 10.26 7.74
C CYS A 114 12.82 8.74 7.68
N ILE A 115 11.88 8.06 8.32
CA ILE A 115 11.77 6.59 8.34
C ILE A 115 10.57 6.20 7.47
N ALA A 116 10.85 5.49 6.37
CA ALA A 116 9.86 5.05 5.40
C ALA A 116 9.26 3.69 5.80
N TYR A 117 7.94 3.60 5.81
CA TYR A 117 7.24 2.35 6.10
C TYR A 117 7.60 1.25 5.10
N GLU A 118 7.68 1.58 3.82
CA GLU A 118 7.88 0.62 2.74
C GLU A 118 9.27 0.01 2.66
N THR A 119 10.24 0.54 3.42
CA THR A 119 11.62 0.02 3.44
C THR A 119 11.97 -0.68 4.76
N VAL A 120 11.11 -0.63 5.78
CA VAL A 120 11.25 -1.47 6.98
C VAL A 120 11.08 -2.93 6.58
N THR A 121 12.02 -3.78 7.00
CA THR A 121 12.02 -5.22 6.65
C THR A 121 11.66 -6.10 7.85
N ASP A 122 11.56 -7.40 7.63
CA ASP A 122 11.50 -8.42 8.67
C ASP A 122 12.58 -9.49 8.48
N ARG A 123 12.69 -10.44 9.41
CA ARG A 123 13.69 -11.52 9.41
C ARG A 123 13.62 -12.44 8.19
N ASN A 124 12.49 -12.44 7.48
CA ASN A 124 12.24 -13.27 6.31
C ASN A 124 12.41 -12.48 5.01
N GLY A 125 12.85 -11.22 5.08
CA GLY A 125 12.94 -10.31 3.93
C GLY A 125 11.59 -9.76 3.49
N GLY A 126 10.54 -9.90 4.31
CA GLY A 126 9.23 -9.29 4.09
C GLY A 126 9.24 -7.80 4.43
N LEU A 127 8.16 -7.11 4.03
CA LEU A 127 7.92 -5.70 4.28
C LEU A 127 6.71 -5.52 5.20
N PRO A 128 6.88 -5.63 6.54
CA PRO A 128 5.78 -5.76 7.50
C PRO A 128 4.87 -4.54 7.54
N LEU A 129 5.35 -3.35 7.19
CA LEU A 129 4.55 -2.13 7.17
C LEU A 129 3.89 -1.87 5.82
N LEU A 130 4.34 -2.55 4.74
CA LEU A 130 3.68 -2.53 3.44
C LEU A 130 2.62 -3.64 3.30
N ALA A 131 2.85 -4.79 3.94
CA ALA A 131 1.99 -5.97 3.85
C ALA A 131 0.50 -5.67 4.15
N PRO A 132 0.11 -4.89 5.18
CA PRO A 132 -1.30 -4.59 5.44
C PRO A 132 -2.02 -3.91 4.28
N MET A 133 -1.34 -3.02 3.56
CA MET A 133 -1.93 -2.36 2.39
C MET A 133 -2.04 -3.30 1.20
N SER A 134 -1.08 -4.20 1.05
CA SER A 134 -1.14 -5.28 0.06
C SER A 134 -2.28 -6.28 0.34
N GLU A 135 -2.53 -6.58 1.62
CA GLU A 135 -3.66 -7.42 2.05
C GLU A 135 -5.00 -6.75 1.74
N VAL A 136 -5.13 -5.46 2.07
CA VAL A 136 -6.35 -4.69 1.78
C VAL A 136 -6.58 -4.59 0.27
N ALA A 137 -5.56 -4.22 -0.51
CA ALA A 137 -5.67 -4.11 -1.96
C ALA A 137 -6.07 -5.45 -2.60
N GLY A 138 -5.43 -6.56 -2.18
CA GLY A 138 -5.77 -7.90 -2.64
C GLY A 138 -7.21 -8.27 -2.35
N ARG A 139 -7.71 -7.99 -1.16
CA ARG A 139 -9.11 -8.27 -0.78
C ARG A 139 -10.12 -7.37 -1.49
N LEU A 140 -9.74 -6.15 -1.82
CA LEU A 140 -10.59 -5.21 -2.53
C LEU A 140 -10.68 -5.53 -4.04
N ALA A 141 -9.63 -6.07 -4.65
CA ALA A 141 -9.55 -6.32 -6.08
C ALA A 141 -10.73 -7.16 -6.63
N PRO A 142 -11.15 -8.30 -6.05
CA PRO A 142 -12.31 -9.04 -6.52
C PRO A 142 -13.63 -8.27 -6.34
N GLN A 143 -13.75 -7.42 -5.33
CA GLN A 143 -14.97 -6.64 -5.08
C GLN A 143 -15.17 -5.60 -6.19
N VAL A 144 -14.12 -4.80 -6.49
CA VAL A 144 -14.19 -3.81 -7.57
C VAL A 144 -14.29 -4.46 -8.94
N GLY A 145 -13.62 -5.60 -9.14
CA GLY A 145 -13.74 -6.38 -10.36
C GLY A 145 -15.15 -6.95 -10.56
N SER A 146 -15.78 -7.44 -9.50
CA SER A 146 -17.17 -7.90 -9.52
C SER A 146 -18.16 -6.77 -9.85
N TRP A 147 -17.94 -5.59 -9.30
CA TRP A 147 -18.71 -4.40 -9.65
C TRP A 147 -18.51 -4.01 -11.12
N THR A 148 -17.27 -4.03 -11.60
CA THR A 148 -16.95 -3.73 -13.00
C THR A 148 -17.53 -4.76 -13.98
N LEU A 149 -17.67 -6.04 -13.59
CA LEU A 149 -18.31 -7.08 -14.40
C LEU A 149 -19.80 -6.83 -14.67
N GLN A 150 -20.44 -5.94 -13.91
CA GLN A 150 -21.85 -5.61 -14.11
C GLN A 150 -22.06 -4.88 -15.44
N LYS A 151 -23.18 -5.15 -16.10
CA LYS A 151 -23.48 -4.61 -17.42
C LYS A 151 -23.55 -3.08 -17.47
N ALA A 152 -24.03 -2.47 -16.39
CA ALA A 152 -24.09 -1.01 -16.24
C ALA A 152 -22.72 -0.33 -16.26
N ASN A 153 -21.65 -1.08 -15.92
CA ASN A 153 -20.26 -0.60 -15.86
C ASN A 153 -19.43 -1.05 -17.08
N GLY A 154 -20.08 -1.48 -18.17
CA GLY A 154 -19.40 -1.96 -19.38
C GLY A 154 -18.98 -3.44 -19.33
N GLY A 155 -19.07 -4.08 -18.19
CA GLY A 155 -18.73 -5.49 -18.00
C GLY A 155 -19.65 -6.44 -18.76
N ARG A 156 -19.27 -7.71 -18.81
CA ARG A 156 -20.00 -8.73 -19.58
C ARG A 156 -21.26 -9.27 -18.88
N GLY A 157 -21.61 -8.79 -17.68
CA GLY A 157 -22.83 -9.19 -16.96
C GLY A 157 -22.74 -10.57 -16.31
N VAL A 158 -21.58 -10.96 -15.81
CA VAL A 158 -21.34 -12.24 -15.13
C VAL A 158 -21.31 -12.05 -13.62
N LEU A 159 -22.02 -12.92 -12.91
CA LEU A 159 -22.01 -12.95 -11.44
C LEU A 159 -20.87 -13.84 -10.94
N MET A 160 -20.11 -13.39 -9.94
CA MET A 160 -18.92 -14.09 -9.46
C MET A 160 -19.18 -15.54 -9.07
N GLY A 161 -20.20 -15.80 -8.26
CA GLY A 161 -20.56 -17.16 -7.79
C GLY A 161 -21.51 -17.94 -8.71
N GLY A 162 -21.96 -17.36 -9.83
CA GLY A 162 -23.04 -17.96 -10.62
C GLY A 162 -24.34 -18.06 -9.80
N VAL A 163 -25.25 -18.91 -10.29
CA VAL A 163 -26.49 -19.30 -9.58
C VAL A 163 -26.80 -20.77 -9.92
N PRO A 164 -27.71 -21.45 -9.20
CA PRO A 164 -28.08 -22.83 -9.55
C PRO A 164 -28.41 -22.97 -11.05
N GLY A 165 -27.66 -23.84 -11.74
CA GLY A 165 -27.77 -24.05 -13.20
C GLY A 165 -26.92 -23.12 -14.05
N VAL A 166 -26.22 -22.13 -13.47
CA VAL A 166 -25.29 -21.24 -14.18
C VAL A 166 -23.93 -21.24 -13.48
N GLY A 167 -22.87 -21.55 -14.20
CA GLY A 167 -21.51 -21.63 -13.65
C GLY A 167 -20.98 -20.26 -13.17
N PRO A 168 -20.00 -20.28 -12.24
CA PRO A 168 -19.40 -19.06 -11.71
C PRO A 168 -18.48 -18.36 -12.73
N ALA A 169 -18.11 -17.12 -12.40
CA ALA A 169 -17.07 -16.40 -13.11
C ALA A 169 -15.72 -17.10 -13.01
N LYS A 170 -14.93 -17.07 -14.08
CA LYS A 170 -13.54 -17.54 -14.10
C LYS A 170 -12.61 -16.37 -13.79
N VAL A 171 -11.86 -16.49 -12.71
CA VAL A 171 -10.91 -15.48 -12.24
C VAL A 171 -9.49 -15.99 -12.34
N VAL A 172 -8.62 -15.27 -13.01
CA VAL A 172 -7.19 -15.54 -13.09
C VAL A 172 -6.46 -14.49 -12.25
N VAL A 173 -5.63 -14.95 -11.31
CA VAL A 173 -4.78 -14.06 -10.50
C VAL A 173 -3.33 -14.29 -10.92
N ILE A 174 -2.66 -13.25 -11.43
CA ILE A 174 -1.27 -13.34 -11.85
C ILE A 174 -0.38 -12.75 -10.75
N GLY A 175 0.39 -13.62 -10.09
CA GLY A 175 1.19 -13.37 -8.90
C GLY A 175 0.55 -13.93 -7.65
N GLY A 176 1.21 -14.90 -7.00
CA GLY A 176 0.79 -15.56 -5.76
C GLY A 176 1.36 -14.93 -4.48
N GLY A 177 1.86 -13.70 -4.54
CA GLY A 177 2.34 -12.94 -3.39
C GLY A 177 1.23 -12.57 -2.39
N VAL A 178 1.46 -11.57 -1.53
CA VAL A 178 0.47 -11.12 -0.54
C VAL A 178 -0.82 -10.69 -1.24
N VAL A 179 -0.73 -9.75 -2.18
CA VAL A 179 -1.89 -9.24 -2.95
C VAL A 179 -2.67 -10.39 -3.59
N GLY A 180 -1.98 -11.23 -4.38
CA GLY A 180 -2.66 -12.26 -5.17
C GLY A 180 -3.27 -13.36 -4.31
N THR A 181 -2.64 -13.74 -3.20
CA THR A 181 -3.22 -14.70 -2.24
C THR A 181 -4.53 -14.16 -1.65
N HIS A 182 -4.55 -12.89 -1.22
CA HIS A 182 -5.75 -12.29 -0.67
C HIS A 182 -6.83 -12.08 -1.74
N ALA A 183 -6.45 -11.75 -2.98
CA ALA A 183 -7.39 -11.68 -4.11
C ALA A 183 -8.02 -13.03 -4.41
N ALA A 184 -7.21 -14.09 -4.50
CA ALA A 184 -7.69 -15.45 -4.74
C ALA A 184 -8.64 -15.93 -3.65
N LYS A 185 -8.31 -15.70 -2.37
CA LYS A 185 -9.17 -16.06 -1.22
C LYS A 185 -10.54 -15.40 -1.29
N ILE A 186 -10.59 -14.09 -1.57
CA ILE A 186 -11.86 -13.37 -1.63
C ILE A 186 -12.65 -13.78 -2.87
N ALA A 187 -12.02 -13.88 -4.05
CA ALA A 187 -12.70 -14.33 -5.26
C ALA A 187 -13.31 -15.73 -5.10
N ALA A 188 -12.56 -16.68 -4.51
CA ALA A 188 -13.06 -18.01 -4.21
C ALA A 188 -14.17 -17.98 -3.13
N GLY A 189 -14.03 -17.12 -2.10
CA GLY A 189 -15.08 -16.91 -1.10
C GLY A 189 -16.39 -16.32 -1.68
N MET A 190 -16.30 -15.60 -2.80
CA MET A 190 -17.44 -15.14 -3.58
C MET A 190 -18.00 -16.23 -4.51
N GLY A 191 -17.43 -17.42 -4.51
CA GLY A 191 -17.87 -18.57 -5.30
C GLY A 191 -17.30 -18.65 -6.71
N ALA A 192 -16.30 -17.84 -7.07
CA ALA A 192 -15.67 -17.86 -8.38
C ALA A 192 -14.79 -19.12 -8.60
N ASP A 193 -14.62 -19.53 -9.86
CA ASP A 193 -13.61 -20.49 -10.28
C ASP A 193 -12.27 -19.77 -10.46
N VAL A 194 -11.35 -19.96 -9.48
CA VAL A 194 -10.11 -19.17 -9.39
C VAL A 194 -8.89 -20.00 -9.74
N THR A 195 -8.00 -19.44 -10.56
CA THR A 195 -6.66 -19.97 -10.82
C THR A 195 -5.59 -18.91 -10.53
N VAL A 196 -4.60 -19.25 -9.69
CA VAL A 196 -3.45 -18.41 -9.37
C VAL A 196 -2.25 -18.82 -10.21
N LEU A 197 -1.59 -17.88 -10.84
CA LEU A 197 -0.32 -18.06 -11.57
C LEU A 197 0.85 -17.47 -10.77
N ASP A 198 1.92 -18.24 -10.58
CA ASP A 198 3.17 -17.76 -10.01
C ASP A 198 4.36 -18.47 -10.64
N ARG A 199 5.56 -17.84 -10.62
CA ARG A 199 6.82 -18.44 -11.09
C ARG A 199 7.60 -19.15 -9.99
N SER A 200 7.24 -18.96 -8.74
CA SER A 200 7.89 -19.56 -7.59
C SER A 200 7.23 -20.89 -7.23
N LEU A 201 7.87 -22.02 -7.56
CA LEU A 201 7.40 -23.33 -7.13
C LEU A 201 7.28 -23.48 -5.60
N PRO A 202 8.21 -22.94 -4.78
CA PRO A 202 8.00 -22.94 -3.34
C PRO A 202 6.72 -22.19 -2.93
N ARG A 203 6.40 -21.07 -3.60
CA ARG A 203 5.17 -20.33 -3.33
C ARG A 203 3.93 -21.11 -3.75
N LEU A 204 3.95 -21.74 -4.91
CA LEU A 204 2.83 -22.58 -5.39
C LEU A 204 2.58 -23.75 -4.45
N ARG A 205 3.63 -24.44 -3.94
CA ARG A 205 3.50 -25.49 -2.93
C ARG A 205 2.84 -24.97 -1.66
N TYR A 206 3.31 -23.83 -1.14
CA TYR A 206 2.70 -23.21 0.03
C TYR A 206 1.20 -22.91 -0.19
N LEU A 207 0.84 -22.38 -1.36
CA LEU A 207 -0.56 -22.09 -1.69
C LEU A 207 -1.39 -23.37 -1.78
N ASP A 208 -0.83 -24.45 -2.31
CA ASP A 208 -1.47 -25.76 -2.40
C ASP A 208 -1.70 -26.36 -1.00
N ASP A 209 -0.66 -26.35 -0.18
CA ASP A 209 -0.70 -26.92 1.18
C ASP A 209 -1.72 -26.18 2.07
N VAL A 210 -1.79 -24.84 1.96
CA VAL A 210 -2.63 -24.01 2.85
C VAL A 210 -4.05 -23.84 2.32
N TYR A 211 -4.23 -23.76 1.00
CA TYR A 211 -5.49 -23.44 0.36
C TYR A 211 -5.99 -24.50 -0.63
N GLY A 212 -5.39 -25.68 -0.61
CA GLY A 212 -5.78 -26.77 -1.50
C GLY A 212 -7.28 -27.00 -1.51
N GLY A 213 -7.85 -27.12 -2.73
CA GLY A 213 -9.29 -27.24 -2.93
C GLY A 213 -10.07 -25.91 -2.91
N THR A 214 -9.50 -24.80 -2.41
CA THR A 214 -10.17 -23.49 -2.41
C THR A 214 -10.00 -22.78 -3.77
N PHE A 215 -8.80 -22.87 -4.35
CA PHE A 215 -8.48 -22.36 -5.69
C PHE A 215 -7.37 -23.20 -6.31
N LYS A 216 -7.27 -23.16 -7.64
CA LYS A 216 -6.23 -23.83 -8.41
C LYS A 216 -4.97 -22.97 -8.44
N ASN A 217 -3.82 -23.59 -8.59
CA ASN A 217 -2.58 -22.90 -8.88
C ASN A 217 -1.86 -23.52 -10.08
N GLN A 218 -1.10 -22.71 -10.82
CA GLN A 218 -0.38 -23.14 -12.01
C GLN A 218 0.90 -22.32 -12.16
N TYR A 219 1.95 -22.97 -12.70
CA TYR A 219 3.20 -22.27 -12.99
C TYR A 219 3.01 -21.24 -14.11
N SER A 220 3.43 -19.99 -13.86
CA SER A 220 3.25 -18.87 -14.77
C SER A 220 4.24 -18.94 -15.93
N THR A 221 3.75 -19.30 -17.11
CA THR A 221 4.44 -19.12 -18.40
C THR A 221 3.64 -18.20 -19.29
N ALA A 222 4.26 -17.65 -20.34
CA ALA A 222 3.54 -16.85 -21.34
C ALA A 222 2.41 -17.66 -22.00
N ALA A 223 2.65 -18.94 -22.27
CA ALA A 223 1.64 -19.84 -22.86
C ALA A 223 0.47 -20.09 -21.91
N ALA A 224 0.74 -20.39 -20.63
CA ALA A 224 -0.30 -20.61 -19.62
C ALA A 224 -1.14 -19.32 -19.40
N THR A 225 -0.50 -18.16 -19.37
CA THR A 225 -1.22 -16.88 -19.27
C THR A 225 -2.10 -16.67 -20.49
N ALA A 226 -1.56 -16.84 -21.70
CA ALA A 226 -2.31 -16.67 -22.97
C ALA A 226 -3.51 -17.62 -23.06
N GLU A 227 -3.38 -18.88 -22.61
CA GLU A 227 -4.48 -19.84 -22.59
C GLU A 227 -5.59 -19.41 -21.62
N LEU A 228 -5.22 -19.10 -20.35
CA LEU A 228 -6.20 -18.82 -19.31
C LEU A 228 -6.99 -17.53 -19.56
N ILE A 229 -6.37 -16.49 -20.08
CA ILE A 229 -7.06 -15.20 -20.34
C ILE A 229 -8.18 -15.34 -21.37
N THR A 230 -8.10 -16.30 -22.31
CA THR A 230 -9.16 -16.52 -23.33
C THR A 230 -10.48 -16.92 -22.70
N THR A 231 -10.44 -17.59 -21.55
CA THR A 231 -11.63 -18.08 -20.85
C THR A 231 -11.96 -17.27 -19.60
N ALA A 232 -11.08 -16.37 -19.17
CA ALA A 232 -11.27 -15.55 -17.99
C ALA A 232 -12.43 -14.53 -18.18
N ASP A 233 -13.16 -14.31 -17.10
CA ASP A 233 -14.12 -13.23 -16.98
C ASP A 233 -13.47 -12.04 -16.25
N MET A 234 -12.48 -12.34 -15.38
CA MET A 234 -11.68 -11.34 -14.67
C MET A 234 -10.22 -11.80 -14.57
N VAL A 235 -9.29 -10.87 -14.76
CA VAL A 235 -7.86 -11.08 -14.49
C VAL A 235 -7.39 -10.04 -13.47
N ILE A 236 -6.73 -10.49 -12.42
CA ILE A 236 -6.15 -9.61 -11.38
C ILE A 236 -4.63 -9.66 -11.50
N GLY A 237 -4.02 -8.52 -11.83
CA GLY A 237 -2.57 -8.32 -11.86
C GLY A 237 -2.05 -8.01 -10.46
N ALA A 238 -1.26 -8.93 -9.90
CA ALA A 238 -0.79 -8.88 -8.52
C ALA A 238 0.72 -9.12 -8.40
N VAL A 239 1.49 -8.80 -9.44
CA VAL A 239 2.95 -8.92 -9.45
C VAL A 239 3.56 -7.60 -9.03
N LEU A 240 4.31 -7.64 -7.93
CA LEU A 240 5.07 -6.52 -7.40
C LEU A 240 6.54 -6.94 -7.33
N ILE A 241 7.43 -6.11 -7.90
CA ILE A 241 8.87 -6.27 -7.77
C ILE A 241 9.37 -5.09 -6.94
N PRO A 242 9.87 -5.32 -5.72
CA PRO A 242 10.38 -4.23 -4.88
C PRO A 242 11.45 -3.42 -5.60
N GLY A 243 11.26 -2.08 -5.66
CA GLY A 243 12.22 -1.16 -6.27
C GLY A 243 12.29 -1.18 -7.80
N ALA A 244 11.41 -1.91 -8.50
CA ALA A 244 11.39 -1.97 -9.96
C ALA A 244 9.99 -1.81 -10.53
N ALA A 245 9.89 -1.46 -11.81
CA ALA A 245 8.62 -1.41 -12.53
C ALA A 245 8.02 -2.83 -12.65
N ALA A 246 6.70 -2.92 -12.57
CA ALA A 246 5.99 -4.18 -12.79
C ALA A 246 6.20 -4.70 -14.24
N PRO A 247 6.42 -6.01 -14.44
CA PRO A 247 6.53 -6.57 -15.77
C PRO A 247 5.18 -6.53 -16.49
N LYS A 248 5.19 -6.31 -17.80
CA LYS A 248 3.97 -6.37 -18.63
C LYS A 248 3.63 -7.84 -18.90
N LEU A 249 2.54 -8.32 -18.28
CA LEU A 249 2.12 -9.71 -18.28
C LEU A 249 1.08 -10.04 -19.36
N ILE A 250 0.32 -9.03 -19.78
CA ILE A 250 -0.65 -9.10 -20.87
C ILE A 250 -0.35 -7.93 -21.82
N SER A 251 -0.09 -8.27 -23.10
CA SER A 251 0.09 -7.28 -24.15
C SER A 251 -1.25 -6.78 -24.70
N ARG A 252 -1.23 -5.66 -25.42
CA ARG A 252 -2.44 -5.13 -26.05
C ARG A 252 -3.05 -6.11 -27.06
N ASP A 253 -2.22 -6.77 -27.86
CA ASP A 253 -2.70 -7.74 -28.86
C ASP A 253 -3.47 -8.90 -28.23
N GLN A 254 -3.09 -9.32 -27.03
CA GLN A 254 -3.76 -10.37 -26.29
C GLN A 254 -5.17 -10.01 -25.82
N LEU A 255 -5.51 -8.71 -25.71
CA LEU A 255 -6.88 -8.29 -25.35
C LEU A 255 -7.91 -8.79 -26.34
N SER A 256 -7.55 -8.86 -27.63
CA SER A 256 -8.44 -9.38 -28.69
C SER A 256 -8.84 -10.85 -28.49
N THR A 257 -8.08 -11.61 -27.70
CA THR A 257 -8.37 -13.01 -27.38
C THR A 257 -9.24 -13.18 -26.13
N MET A 258 -9.41 -12.11 -25.35
CA MET A 258 -10.25 -12.10 -24.16
C MET A 258 -11.73 -11.98 -24.52
N LYS A 259 -12.57 -12.39 -23.60
CA LYS A 259 -14.02 -12.25 -23.78
C LYS A 259 -14.42 -10.77 -23.75
N PRO A 260 -15.29 -10.28 -24.66
CA PRO A 260 -15.80 -8.92 -24.60
C PRO A 260 -16.46 -8.62 -23.25
N GLY A 261 -16.10 -7.48 -22.65
CA GLY A 261 -16.54 -7.08 -21.33
C GLY A 261 -15.87 -7.84 -20.16
N ALA A 262 -14.81 -8.63 -20.42
CA ALA A 262 -13.95 -9.14 -19.38
C ALA A 262 -13.25 -7.98 -18.66
N VAL A 263 -12.80 -8.22 -17.42
CA VAL A 263 -12.26 -7.18 -16.55
C VAL A 263 -10.79 -7.46 -16.21
N LEU A 264 -9.94 -6.46 -16.38
CA LEU A 264 -8.58 -6.41 -15.87
C LEU A 264 -8.54 -5.51 -14.63
N VAL A 265 -8.13 -6.06 -13.49
CA VAL A 265 -7.87 -5.29 -12.25
C VAL A 265 -6.38 -5.25 -12.03
N ASP A 266 -5.77 -4.08 -12.15
CA ASP A 266 -4.32 -3.89 -11.99
C ASP A 266 -4.00 -3.34 -10.62
N VAL A 267 -3.60 -4.22 -9.69
CA VAL A 267 -3.24 -3.81 -8.33
C VAL A 267 -1.80 -3.25 -8.27
N ALA A 268 -0.97 -3.53 -9.27
CA ALA A 268 0.39 -3.04 -9.37
C ALA A 268 0.50 -1.69 -10.09
N ILE A 269 -0.60 -0.98 -10.28
CA ILE A 269 -0.65 0.28 -11.04
C ILE A 269 0.29 1.35 -10.49
N ASP A 270 0.50 1.42 -9.17
CA ASP A 270 1.43 2.34 -8.52
C ASP A 270 2.90 2.13 -8.97
N GLN A 271 3.22 0.96 -9.52
CA GLN A 271 4.52 0.60 -10.11
C GLN A 271 4.48 0.51 -11.65
N GLY A 272 3.58 1.25 -12.29
CA GLY A 272 3.43 1.30 -13.75
C GLY A 272 2.52 0.22 -14.34
N GLY A 273 1.93 -0.64 -13.52
CA GLY A 273 0.93 -1.65 -13.90
C GLY A 273 1.50 -2.91 -14.57
N CYS A 274 0.79 -4.02 -14.40
CA CYS A 274 1.14 -5.34 -14.95
C CYS A 274 0.67 -5.55 -16.39
N PHE A 275 -0.19 -4.71 -16.93
CA PHE A 275 -0.70 -4.85 -18.29
C PHE A 275 -0.18 -3.74 -19.18
N GLU A 276 0.03 -4.01 -20.46
CA GLU A 276 0.54 -3.02 -21.40
C GLU A 276 -0.41 -1.83 -21.52
N THR A 277 -1.71 -2.09 -21.45
CA THR A 277 -2.78 -1.08 -21.55
C THR A 277 -3.16 -0.42 -20.23
N SER A 278 -2.46 -0.75 -19.12
CA SER A 278 -2.73 -0.14 -17.83
C SER A 278 -2.40 1.35 -17.81
N LYS A 279 -3.37 2.13 -17.34
CA LYS A 279 -3.30 3.57 -17.14
C LYS A 279 -3.90 3.89 -15.78
N ALA A 280 -3.16 4.60 -14.95
CA ALA A 280 -3.64 4.97 -13.62
C ALA A 280 -4.95 5.76 -13.69
N THR A 281 -5.91 5.35 -12.85
CA THR A 281 -7.20 5.99 -12.67
C THR A 281 -7.38 6.44 -11.21
N THR A 282 -8.49 7.09 -10.92
CA THR A 282 -8.83 7.58 -9.58
C THR A 282 -10.12 6.95 -9.07
N HIS A 283 -10.38 7.07 -7.78
CA HIS A 283 -11.65 6.60 -7.20
C HIS A 283 -12.89 7.34 -7.75
N ALA A 284 -12.72 8.55 -8.29
CA ALA A 284 -13.82 9.32 -8.91
C ALA A 284 -14.16 8.82 -10.32
N ASP A 285 -13.16 8.35 -11.08
CA ASP A 285 -13.32 7.79 -12.43
C ASP A 285 -12.47 6.51 -12.52
N PRO A 286 -12.98 5.37 -11.98
CA PRO A 286 -12.16 4.21 -11.68
C PRO A 286 -11.91 3.27 -12.85
N ILE A 287 -12.73 3.32 -13.91
CA ILE A 287 -12.72 2.33 -14.98
C ILE A 287 -12.62 2.97 -16.37
N TYR A 288 -12.06 2.24 -17.31
CA TYR A 288 -12.06 2.59 -18.73
C TYR A 288 -12.04 1.32 -19.57
N GLU A 289 -12.37 1.44 -20.85
CA GLU A 289 -12.40 0.35 -21.81
C GLU A 289 -11.24 0.46 -22.81
N VAL A 290 -10.59 -0.65 -23.13
CA VAL A 290 -9.65 -0.80 -24.24
C VAL A 290 -9.97 -2.10 -24.96
N ASP A 291 -10.21 -2.03 -26.27
CA ASP A 291 -10.41 -3.18 -27.14
C ASP A 291 -11.49 -4.17 -26.59
N ASN A 292 -12.62 -3.64 -26.11
CA ASN A 292 -13.74 -4.33 -25.46
C ASN A 292 -13.40 -5.02 -24.12
N VAL A 293 -12.30 -4.69 -23.47
CA VAL A 293 -11.93 -5.17 -22.13
C VAL A 293 -11.95 -4.01 -21.16
N MET A 294 -12.65 -4.20 -20.03
CA MET A 294 -12.75 -3.20 -18.98
C MET A 294 -11.50 -3.21 -18.11
N HIS A 295 -11.01 -2.04 -17.76
CA HIS A 295 -9.85 -1.87 -16.90
C HIS A 295 -10.23 -1.14 -15.61
N TYR A 296 -9.81 -1.67 -14.46
CA TYR A 296 -9.81 -1.00 -13.17
C TYR A 296 -8.37 -0.85 -12.71
N CYS A 297 -7.84 0.36 -12.73
CA CYS A 297 -6.44 0.67 -12.47
C CYS A 297 -6.30 1.83 -11.47
N VAL A 298 -7.11 1.82 -10.41
CA VAL A 298 -7.12 2.90 -9.42
C VAL A 298 -5.85 2.86 -8.59
N ALA A 299 -5.07 3.94 -8.62
CA ALA A 299 -3.95 4.15 -7.73
C ALA A 299 -4.44 4.29 -6.27
N ASN A 300 -3.67 3.75 -5.33
CA ASN A 300 -4.02 3.82 -3.90
C ASN A 300 -5.37 3.12 -3.58
N MET A 301 -5.59 1.92 -4.11
CA MET A 301 -6.79 1.13 -3.80
C MET A 301 -7.14 1.06 -2.30
N PRO A 302 -6.19 0.88 -1.36
CA PRO A 302 -6.50 0.84 0.07
C PRO A 302 -7.17 2.11 0.62
N GLY A 303 -6.99 3.25 -0.03
CA GLY A 303 -7.65 4.51 0.35
C GLY A 303 -9.18 4.46 0.28
N ALA A 304 -9.74 3.63 -0.61
CA ALA A 304 -11.20 3.45 -0.74
C ALA A 304 -11.86 2.86 0.52
N VAL A 305 -11.13 2.13 1.33
CA VAL A 305 -11.62 1.48 2.55
C VAL A 305 -10.84 1.99 3.76
N ALA A 306 -10.86 3.30 3.93
CA ALA A 306 -10.00 4.05 4.83
C ALA A 306 -10.03 3.53 6.28
N ARG A 307 -11.20 3.15 6.82
CA ARG A 307 -11.31 2.62 8.18
C ARG A 307 -10.54 1.32 8.36
N THR A 308 -10.75 0.34 7.48
CA THR A 308 -10.03 -0.94 7.51
C THR A 308 -8.53 -0.73 7.34
N SER A 309 -8.16 0.09 6.36
CA SER A 309 -6.76 0.38 6.04
C SER A 309 -6.04 1.11 7.17
N THR A 310 -6.68 2.07 7.82
CA THR A 310 -6.14 2.79 8.98
C THR A 310 -5.88 1.85 10.15
N ILE A 311 -6.84 1.00 10.49
CA ILE A 311 -6.69 0.06 11.61
C ILE A 311 -5.60 -0.98 11.30
N ALA A 312 -5.61 -1.53 10.07
CA ALA A 312 -4.61 -2.52 9.66
C ALA A 312 -3.18 -1.96 9.66
N LEU A 313 -3.00 -0.75 9.12
CA LEU A 313 -1.72 -0.05 9.14
C LEU A 313 -1.30 0.31 10.56
N GLY A 314 -2.21 0.89 11.35
CA GLY A 314 -1.95 1.28 12.73
C GLY A 314 -1.49 0.10 13.60
N ASN A 315 -2.10 -1.08 13.44
CA ASN A 315 -1.66 -2.29 14.14
C ASN A 315 -0.23 -2.71 13.77
N ALA A 316 0.17 -2.53 12.52
CA ALA A 316 1.51 -2.88 12.06
C ALA A 316 2.55 -1.83 12.47
N THR A 317 2.22 -0.54 12.41
CA THR A 317 3.15 0.56 12.70
C THR A 317 3.33 0.81 14.20
N LEU A 318 2.34 0.47 15.03
CA LEU A 318 2.33 0.74 16.48
C LEU A 318 3.60 0.26 17.22
N PRO A 319 4.08 -0.98 17.06
CA PRO A 319 5.28 -1.42 17.77
C PRO A 319 6.53 -0.61 17.42
N PHE A 320 6.66 -0.23 16.14
CA PHE A 320 7.79 0.57 15.66
C PHE A 320 7.68 2.02 16.12
N MET A 321 6.49 2.63 16.03
CA MET A 321 6.23 3.96 16.55
C MET A 321 6.55 4.07 18.04
N LEU A 322 6.10 3.10 18.85
CA LEU A 322 6.40 3.06 20.27
C LEU A 322 7.90 2.87 20.54
N SER A 323 8.60 2.02 19.78
CA SER A 323 10.06 1.88 19.91
C SER A 323 10.78 3.18 19.60
N LEU A 324 10.35 3.89 18.55
CA LEU A 324 10.90 5.21 18.19
C LEU A 324 10.60 6.27 19.26
N ALA A 325 9.40 6.23 19.85
CA ALA A 325 9.01 7.17 20.90
C ALA A 325 9.75 6.92 22.22
N ASP A 326 9.88 5.65 22.62
CA ASP A 326 10.52 5.26 23.89
C ASP A 326 12.03 5.51 23.89
N LYS A 327 12.73 5.19 22.78
CA LYS A 327 14.19 5.17 22.69
C LYS A 327 14.79 6.35 21.92
N GLY A 328 13.97 7.02 21.12
CA GLY A 328 14.46 7.88 20.05
C GLY A 328 14.92 7.07 18.83
N TRP A 329 14.96 7.72 17.66
CA TRP A 329 15.23 7.04 16.39
C TRP A 329 16.60 6.33 16.36
N LYS A 330 17.64 6.95 16.93
CA LYS A 330 19.02 6.45 16.86
C LYS A 330 19.19 5.13 17.63
N GLU A 331 18.70 5.07 18.86
CA GLU A 331 18.77 3.85 19.67
C GLU A 331 17.80 2.78 19.14
N ALA A 332 16.62 3.16 18.71
CA ALA A 332 15.64 2.23 18.13
C ALA A 332 16.18 1.55 16.86
N CYS A 333 16.78 2.31 15.95
CA CYS A 333 17.39 1.78 14.72
C CYS A 333 18.68 0.99 15.02
N ALA A 334 19.48 1.40 15.98
CA ALA A 334 20.69 0.64 16.38
C ALA A 334 20.35 -0.72 16.99
N ALA A 335 19.21 -0.81 17.68
CA ALA A 335 18.73 -2.05 18.29
C ALA A 335 18.01 -2.99 17.31
N ASP A 336 17.50 -2.47 16.21
CA ASP A 336 16.73 -3.23 15.21
C ASP A 336 17.23 -2.90 13.78
N PRO A 337 18.05 -3.79 13.17
CA PRO A 337 18.54 -3.59 11.80
C PRO A 337 17.41 -3.56 10.75
N HIS A 338 16.26 -4.14 11.05
CA HIS A 338 15.11 -4.12 10.17
C HIS A 338 14.42 -2.75 10.17
N LEU A 339 14.33 -2.11 11.33
CA LEU A 339 13.87 -0.72 11.44
C LEU A 339 14.89 0.25 10.82
N LEU A 340 16.21 -0.02 10.95
CA LEU A 340 17.27 0.77 10.34
C LEU A 340 17.14 0.81 8.80
N ASN A 341 16.70 -0.27 8.18
CA ASN A 341 16.40 -0.28 6.73
C ASN A 341 15.28 0.70 6.34
N GLY A 342 14.46 1.10 7.30
CA GLY A 342 13.46 2.14 7.15
C GLY A 342 14.03 3.56 7.06
N LEU A 343 15.24 3.80 7.54
CA LEU A 343 15.86 5.12 7.50
C LEU A 343 16.21 5.51 6.07
N ASN A 344 15.55 6.52 5.54
CA ASN A 344 15.74 6.96 4.15
C ASN A 344 16.42 8.33 4.05
N VAL A 345 16.20 9.23 5.01
CA VAL A 345 16.87 10.55 5.07
C VAL A 345 17.22 10.86 6.51
N HIS A 346 18.41 11.41 6.74
CA HIS A 346 18.84 11.91 8.05
C HIS A 346 19.83 13.07 7.90
N ALA A 347 19.59 14.15 8.66
CA ALA A 347 20.51 15.30 8.80
C ALA A 347 21.06 15.79 7.44
N GLY A 348 20.19 15.97 6.47
CA GLY A 348 20.56 16.48 5.14
C GLY A 348 21.21 15.45 4.21
N LYS A 349 21.14 14.16 4.54
CA LYS A 349 21.72 13.08 3.73
C LYS A 349 20.70 12.02 3.39
N LEU A 350 20.76 11.51 2.16
CA LEU A 350 20.03 10.33 1.75
C LEU A 350 20.73 9.09 2.32
N THR A 351 19.96 8.14 2.85
CA THR A 351 20.47 6.94 3.50
C THR A 351 20.00 5.63 2.85
N TYR A 352 19.22 5.71 1.78
CA TYR A 352 18.70 4.55 1.07
C TYR A 352 19.27 4.48 -0.35
N ALA A 353 20.19 3.55 -0.57
CA ALA A 353 21.02 3.45 -1.79
C ALA A 353 20.19 3.34 -3.07
N ALA A 354 19.08 2.55 -3.05
CA ALA A 354 18.25 2.37 -4.25
C ALA A 354 17.60 3.68 -4.73
N VAL A 355 17.29 4.61 -3.82
CA VAL A 355 16.80 5.95 -4.18
C VAL A 355 17.94 6.78 -4.76
N GLY A 356 19.16 6.69 -4.16
CA GLY A 356 20.36 7.35 -4.68
C GLY A 356 20.66 6.93 -6.11
N GLU A 357 20.66 5.62 -6.38
CA GLU A 357 20.87 5.06 -7.72
C GLU A 357 19.81 5.55 -8.72
N ALA A 358 18.52 5.54 -8.31
CA ALA A 358 17.43 5.94 -9.18
C ALA A 358 17.47 7.43 -9.57
N LEU A 359 17.94 8.29 -8.65
CA LEU A 359 17.95 9.75 -8.83
C LEU A 359 19.33 10.33 -9.15
N GLY A 360 20.39 9.51 -9.16
CA GLY A 360 21.76 9.97 -9.36
C GLY A 360 22.28 10.82 -8.19
N LEU A 361 21.85 10.51 -6.96
CA LEU A 361 22.24 11.21 -5.74
C LEU A 361 23.19 10.36 -4.90
N ASP A 362 24.15 11.01 -4.23
CA ASP A 362 24.99 10.36 -3.26
C ASP A 362 24.16 9.92 -2.03
N SER A 363 24.46 8.73 -1.51
CA SER A 363 23.85 8.21 -0.30
C SER A 363 24.92 7.66 0.66
N ILE A 364 24.60 7.71 1.95
CA ILE A 364 25.37 7.03 3.01
C ILE A 364 24.59 5.80 3.47
N THR A 365 25.25 4.90 4.18
CA THR A 365 24.54 3.75 4.80
C THR A 365 23.79 4.17 6.06
N GLY A 366 22.80 3.37 6.48
CA GLY A 366 22.13 3.57 7.75
C GLY A 366 23.10 3.52 8.94
N GLU A 367 24.11 2.63 8.91
CA GLU A 367 25.14 2.52 9.94
C GLU A 367 26.05 3.75 10.00
N GLU A 368 26.31 4.41 8.88
CA GLU A 368 27.02 5.69 8.87
C GLU A 368 26.16 6.81 9.42
N ALA A 369 24.86 6.82 9.13
CA ALA A 369 23.91 7.78 9.68
C ALA A 369 23.78 7.66 11.22
N LEU A 370 23.90 6.46 11.78
CA LEU A 370 23.91 6.26 13.23
C LEU A 370 25.11 6.93 13.94
N LYS A 371 26.16 7.32 13.21
CA LYS A 371 27.37 7.96 13.76
C LYS A 371 27.32 9.49 13.71
N ILE A 372 26.36 10.03 13.00
CA ILE A 372 26.10 11.46 12.93
C ILE A 372 25.15 11.87 14.06
#